data_cd9ed2ffed80e427bca1cbc14257902b
#
_entry.id   cd9ed2ffed80e427bca1cbc14257902b
#
_cell.length_a   1.000
_cell.length_b   1.000
_cell.length_c   1.000
_cell.angle_alpha   90.00
_cell.angle_beta   90.00
_cell.angle_gamma   90.00
#
_symmetry.space_group_name_H-M   'P 1'
#
loop_
_entity.id
_entity.type
_entity.pdbx_description
1 polymer ?
#
loop_
_entity_poly.entity_id
_entity_poly.type
_entity_poly.pdbx_seq_one_letter_code
_entity_poly.pdbx_strand_id
1 'polypeptide(L)'
;MRPAVFFDFGNLEHIYELFGQLNELEESISALPVNSNLSKLLDTLKYYIEMTDLTEAQREILDLKINKTKNQDIADIINKKYDKSYTANYISTIFRQKIIPRINETAEFHAKIIENLSFPENFKKCTGCGKVLLIDPDKFVRKSRSKDGFSTRCKICDRNDR
;
A
#
# COMPACT_ATOMS: atom_id res chain seq x y z
N MET A 1 23.20 10.60 20.54
CA MET A 1 21.87 10.64 19.92
C MET A 1 21.87 9.63 18.77
N ARG A 2 21.08 8.55 18.85
CA ARG A 2 20.89 7.66 17.70
C ARG A 2 19.98 8.40 16.70
N PRO A 3 20.28 8.40 15.40
CA PRO A 3 19.38 9.01 14.42
C PRO A 3 18.02 8.31 14.50
N ALA A 4 16.96 9.09 14.49
CA ALA A 4 15.61 8.55 14.37
C ALA A 4 15.56 7.75 13.06
N VAL A 5 15.26 6.47 13.15
CA VAL A 5 15.05 5.64 11.96
C VAL A 5 13.71 6.09 11.39
N PHE A 6 13.77 6.88 10.33
CA PHE A 6 12.59 7.23 9.54
C PHE A 6 12.22 6.00 8.71
N PHE A 7 11.10 5.40 9.03
CA PHE A 7 10.51 4.35 8.22
C PHE A 7 9.75 5.00 7.08
N ASP A 8 10.20 4.70 5.86
CA ASP A 8 9.55 5.17 4.64
C ASP A 8 8.73 4.04 4.03
N PHE A 9 7.41 4.11 4.20
CA PHE A 9 6.47 3.16 3.57
C PHE A 9 6.41 3.30 2.04
N GLY A 10 6.97 4.35 1.46
CA GLY A 10 7.22 4.47 0.02
C GLY A 10 8.40 3.62 -0.46
N ASN A 11 9.21 3.07 0.45
CA ASN A 11 10.34 2.23 0.12
C ASN A 11 10.00 0.74 0.32
N LEU A 12 9.98 -0.01 -0.79
CA LEU A 12 9.68 -1.45 -0.80
C LEU A 12 10.64 -2.28 0.07
N GLU A 13 11.91 -1.90 0.15
CA GLU A 13 12.91 -2.60 0.96
C GLU A 13 12.58 -2.46 2.45
N HIS A 14 12.21 -1.27 2.90
CA HIS A 14 11.79 -1.04 4.29
C HIS A 14 10.54 -1.83 4.65
N ILE A 15 9.53 -1.87 3.77
CA ILE A 15 8.33 -2.69 3.99
C ILE A 15 8.72 -4.16 4.09
N TYR A 16 9.63 -4.62 3.23
CA TYR A 16 10.07 -6.00 3.22
C TYR A 16 10.81 -6.40 4.52
N GLU A 17 11.68 -5.52 5.01
CA GLU A 17 12.38 -5.70 6.28
C GLU A 17 11.43 -5.74 7.47
N LEU A 18 10.42 -4.85 7.49
CA LEU A 18 9.37 -4.85 8.50
C LEU A 18 8.64 -6.19 8.56
N PHE A 19 8.23 -6.74 7.43
CA PHE A 19 7.56 -8.04 7.40
C PHE A 19 8.42 -9.17 7.95
N GLY A 20 9.74 -9.11 7.73
CA GLY A 20 10.69 -10.09 8.29
C GLY A 20 10.80 -10.04 9.81
N GLN A 21 10.50 -8.90 10.43
CA GLN A 21 10.67 -8.66 11.86
C GLN A 21 9.33 -8.49 12.61
N LEU A 22 8.21 -8.60 11.94
CA LEU A 22 6.89 -8.17 12.44
C LEU A 22 6.54 -8.87 13.76
N ASN A 23 6.72 -10.18 13.86
CA ASN A 23 6.42 -10.94 15.08
C ASN A 23 7.36 -10.60 16.24
N GLU A 24 8.66 -10.37 15.96
CA GLU A 24 9.63 -9.97 16.99
C GLU A 24 9.33 -8.56 17.50
N LEU A 25 8.84 -7.69 16.60
CA LEU A 25 8.40 -6.34 16.93
C LEU A 25 7.11 -6.36 17.76
N GLU A 26 6.15 -7.21 17.43
CA GLU A 26 4.90 -7.36 18.21
C GLU A 26 5.17 -7.85 19.65
N GLU A 27 6.03 -8.83 19.83
CA GLU A 27 6.45 -9.29 21.15
C GLU A 27 7.17 -8.18 21.94
N SER A 28 8.04 -7.41 21.27
CA SER A 28 8.77 -6.31 21.90
C SER A 28 7.87 -5.14 22.26
N ILE A 29 6.82 -4.88 21.47
CA ILE A 29 5.87 -3.77 21.68
C ILE A 29 4.95 -4.03 22.83
N SER A 30 4.59 -5.27 23.13
CA SER A 30 3.78 -5.62 24.30
C SER A 30 4.41 -5.13 25.61
N ALA A 31 5.73 -4.91 25.63
CA ALA A 31 6.50 -4.38 26.75
C ALA A 31 6.73 -2.85 26.70
N LEU A 32 6.34 -2.16 25.61
CA LEU A 32 6.57 -0.73 25.41
C LEU A 32 5.31 0.11 25.73
N PRO A 33 5.47 1.40 26.07
CA PRO A 33 4.32 2.29 26.19
C PRO A 33 3.50 2.35 24.89
N VAL A 34 2.17 2.34 25.02
CA VAL A 34 1.19 2.33 23.91
C VAL A 34 1.40 3.45 22.87
N ASN A 35 2.11 4.50 23.21
CA ASN A 35 2.43 5.64 22.34
C ASN A 35 3.85 5.66 21.79
N SER A 36 4.57 4.52 21.81
CA SER A 36 5.90 4.46 21.21
C SER A 36 5.82 4.64 19.69
N ASN A 37 6.87 5.20 19.08
CA ASN A 37 6.94 5.35 17.62
C ASN A 37 6.85 3.98 16.90
N LEU A 38 7.29 2.92 17.54
CA LEU A 38 7.25 1.57 17.02
C LEU A 38 5.82 1.01 17.01
N SER A 39 5.02 1.25 18.07
CA SER A 39 3.61 0.89 18.10
C SER A 39 2.85 1.57 16.96
N LYS A 40 3.03 2.89 16.79
CA LYS A 40 2.41 3.65 15.70
C LYS A 40 2.80 3.15 14.32
N LEU A 41 4.06 2.74 14.15
CA LEU A 41 4.54 2.18 12.90
C LEU A 41 3.82 0.88 12.54
N LEU A 42 3.67 -0.03 13.51
CA LEU A 42 2.95 -1.29 13.31
C LEU A 42 1.46 -1.08 13.05
N ASP A 43 0.82 -0.22 13.81
CA ASP A 43 -0.59 0.13 13.59
C ASP A 43 -0.81 0.69 12.19
N THR A 44 0.11 1.54 11.72
CA THR A 44 0.09 2.10 10.37
C THR A 44 0.28 1.02 9.31
N LEU A 45 1.20 0.08 9.51
CA LEU A 45 1.41 -1.04 8.59
C LEU A 45 0.18 -1.95 8.52
N LYS A 46 -0.40 -2.32 9.67
CA LYS A 46 -1.63 -3.10 9.74
C LYS A 46 -2.77 -2.41 9.01
N TYR A 47 -2.93 -1.11 9.21
CA TYR A 47 -3.91 -0.31 8.50
C TYR A 47 -3.72 -0.38 6.97
N TYR A 48 -2.49 -0.23 6.46
CA TYR A 48 -2.24 -0.34 5.03
C TYR A 48 -2.50 -1.74 4.48
N ILE A 49 -2.18 -2.79 5.24
CA ILE A 49 -2.50 -4.17 4.88
C ILE A 49 -4.02 -4.37 4.75
N GLU A 50 -4.80 -3.87 5.70
CA GLU A 50 -6.26 -3.96 5.67
C GLU A 50 -6.86 -3.21 4.50
N MET A 51 -6.35 -2.01 4.21
CA MET A 51 -6.83 -1.14 3.13
C MET A 51 -6.38 -1.59 1.73
N THR A 52 -5.40 -2.50 1.64
CA THR A 52 -4.91 -3.00 0.35
C THR A 52 -5.88 -4.02 -0.24
N ASP A 53 -6.24 -3.81 -1.50
CA ASP A 53 -7.08 -4.77 -2.26
C ASP A 53 -6.25 -5.99 -2.66
N LEU A 54 -6.28 -7.01 -1.82
CA LEU A 54 -5.66 -8.31 -2.03
C LEU A 54 -6.74 -9.37 -2.25
N THR A 55 -6.49 -10.32 -3.17
CA THR A 55 -7.33 -11.50 -3.29
C THR A 55 -7.26 -12.34 -2.01
N GLU A 56 -8.26 -13.17 -1.74
CA GLU A 56 -8.27 -14.05 -0.55
C GLU A 56 -7.00 -14.92 -0.46
N ALA A 57 -6.56 -15.50 -1.58
CA ALA A 57 -5.33 -16.28 -1.62
C ALA A 57 -4.07 -15.44 -1.33
N GLN A 58 -4.03 -14.18 -1.81
CA GLN A 58 -2.91 -13.28 -1.52
C GLN A 58 -2.90 -12.85 -0.05
N ARG A 59 -4.06 -12.60 0.53
CA ARG A 59 -4.19 -12.27 1.96
C ARG A 59 -3.72 -13.43 2.83
N GLU A 60 -4.12 -14.64 2.52
CA GLU A 60 -3.69 -15.83 3.24
C GLU A 60 -2.18 -16.10 3.09
N ILE A 61 -1.61 -15.89 1.89
CA ILE A 61 -0.15 -15.95 1.69
C ILE A 61 0.55 -14.93 2.57
N LEU A 62 0.02 -13.71 2.66
CA LEU A 62 0.59 -12.66 3.50
C LEU A 62 0.55 -13.05 4.97
N ASP A 63 -0.57 -13.53 5.49
CA ASP A 63 -0.74 -13.94 6.89
C ASP A 63 0.20 -15.11 7.26
N LEU A 64 0.31 -16.10 6.38
CA LEU A 64 1.24 -17.22 6.58
C LEU A 64 2.72 -16.77 6.52
N LYS A 65 3.03 -15.76 5.71
CA LYS A 65 4.37 -15.15 5.66
C LYS A 65 4.70 -14.39 6.93
N ILE A 66 3.76 -13.61 7.46
CA ILE A 66 3.90 -12.91 8.75
C ILE A 66 4.19 -13.94 9.85
N ASN A 67 3.51 -15.08 9.83
CA ASN A 67 3.72 -16.18 10.76
C ASN A 67 4.97 -17.05 10.48
N LYS A 68 5.89 -16.57 9.63
CA LYS A 68 7.17 -17.24 9.30
C LYS A 68 7.00 -18.67 8.73
N THR A 69 5.84 -18.99 8.15
CA THR A 69 5.59 -20.28 7.50
C THR A 69 6.51 -20.45 6.29
N LYS A 70 7.06 -21.64 6.08
CA LYS A 70 7.93 -21.94 4.94
C LYS A 70 7.15 -21.87 3.63
N ASN A 71 7.79 -21.42 2.57
CA ASN A 71 7.14 -21.26 1.25
C ASN A 71 6.53 -22.56 0.71
N GLN A 72 7.12 -23.70 1.01
CA GLN A 72 6.57 -25.00 0.59
C GLN A 72 5.26 -25.28 1.31
N ASP A 73 5.21 -25.10 2.61
CA ASP A 73 4.01 -25.31 3.41
C ASP A 73 2.89 -24.35 3.00
N ILE A 74 3.24 -23.08 2.70
CA ILE A 74 2.29 -22.10 2.13
C ILE A 74 1.74 -22.59 0.80
N ALA A 75 2.61 -23.06 -0.11
CA ALA A 75 2.18 -23.57 -1.41
C ALA A 75 1.18 -24.72 -1.24
N ASP A 76 1.47 -25.68 -0.35
CA ASP A 76 0.61 -26.83 -0.08
C ASP A 76 -0.77 -26.40 0.48
N ILE A 77 -0.80 -25.47 1.44
CA ILE A 77 -2.04 -24.90 2.01
C ILE A 77 -2.87 -24.21 0.93
N ILE A 78 -2.25 -23.31 0.15
CA ILE A 78 -2.94 -22.53 -0.88
C ILE A 78 -3.45 -23.43 -2.01
N ASN A 79 -2.65 -24.40 -2.44
CA ASN A 79 -3.04 -25.36 -3.50
C ASN A 79 -4.27 -26.17 -3.07
N LYS A 80 -4.26 -26.67 -1.83
CA LYS A 80 -5.37 -27.45 -1.30
C LYS A 80 -6.66 -26.64 -1.14
N LYS A 81 -6.55 -25.38 -0.69
CA LYS A 81 -7.70 -24.55 -0.38
C LYS A 81 -8.32 -23.88 -1.60
N TYR A 82 -7.51 -23.46 -2.55
CA TYR A 82 -7.94 -22.64 -3.68
C TYR A 82 -7.83 -23.35 -5.04
N ASP A 83 -7.58 -24.67 -5.04
CA ASP A 83 -7.38 -25.48 -6.25
C ASP A 83 -6.34 -24.85 -7.19
N LYS A 84 -5.15 -24.59 -6.67
CA LYS A 84 -4.03 -23.99 -7.40
C LYS A 84 -2.88 -24.98 -7.53
N SER A 85 -1.89 -24.62 -8.36
CA SER A 85 -0.67 -25.41 -8.55
C SER A 85 0.55 -24.53 -8.33
N TYR A 86 0.62 -23.89 -7.17
CA TYR A 86 1.72 -23.01 -6.82
C TYR A 86 2.92 -23.79 -6.30
N THR A 87 4.11 -23.34 -6.65
CA THR A 87 5.37 -23.86 -6.11
C THR A 87 5.90 -22.91 -5.03
N ALA A 88 6.83 -23.36 -4.20
CA ALA A 88 7.51 -22.54 -3.20
C ALA A 88 8.15 -21.27 -3.80
N ASN A 89 8.77 -21.39 -4.98
CA ASN A 89 9.34 -20.26 -5.71
C ASN A 89 8.27 -19.28 -6.18
N TYR A 90 7.13 -19.79 -6.64
CA TYR A 90 6.03 -18.95 -7.08
C TYR A 90 5.38 -18.18 -5.91
N ILE A 91 5.27 -18.79 -4.73
CA ILE A 91 4.85 -18.10 -3.49
C ILE A 91 5.78 -16.91 -3.20
N SER A 92 7.10 -17.12 -3.27
CA SER A 92 8.06 -16.01 -3.08
C SER A 92 7.88 -14.90 -4.13
N THR A 93 7.62 -15.27 -5.37
CA THR A 93 7.39 -14.33 -6.47
C THR A 93 6.09 -13.52 -6.26
N ILE A 94 4.98 -14.18 -5.90
CA ILE A 94 3.70 -13.50 -5.58
C ILE A 94 3.91 -12.50 -4.44
N PHE A 95 4.57 -12.92 -3.38
CA PHE A 95 4.80 -12.06 -2.22
C PHE A 95 5.59 -10.82 -2.61
N ARG A 96 6.75 -10.99 -3.26
CA ARG A 96 7.66 -9.89 -3.63
C ARG A 96 7.13 -8.98 -4.75
N GLN A 97 6.49 -9.55 -5.77
CA GLN A 97 6.14 -8.82 -6.99
C GLN A 97 4.68 -8.39 -7.06
N LYS A 98 3.81 -8.93 -6.20
CA LYS A 98 2.39 -8.61 -6.23
C LYS A 98 1.88 -8.07 -4.90
N ILE A 99 2.18 -8.72 -3.78
CA ILE A 99 1.63 -8.33 -2.47
C ILE A 99 2.33 -7.07 -1.94
N ILE A 100 3.66 -7.11 -1.81
CA ILE A 100 4.43 -5.97 -1.30
C ILE A 100 4.25 -4.70 -2.13
N PRO A 101 4.34 -4.72 -3.48
CA PRO A 101 4.09 -3.52 -4.27
C PRO A 101 2.70 -2.93 -4.09
N ARG A 102 1.65 -3.75 -3.95
CA ARG A 102 0.29 -3.24 -3.70
C ARG A 102 0.14 -2.55 -2.35
N ILE A 103 0.78 -3.10 -1.30
CA ILE A 103 0.80 -2.44 0.01
C ILE A 103 1.54 -1.10 -0.08
N ASN A 104 2.67 -1.06 -0.80
CA ASN A 104 3.41 0.17 -1.06
C ASN A 104 2.56 1.20 -1.82
N GLU A 105 1.89 0.81 -2.89
CA GLU A 105 0.99 1.69 -3.66
C GLU A 105 -0.13 2.26 -2.77
N THR A 106 -0.68 1.44 -1.87
CA THR A 106 -1.68 1.88 -0.90
C THR A 106 -1.09 2.91 0.06
N ALA A 107 0.09 2.67 0.60
CA ALA A 107 0.78 3.59 1.50
C ALA A 107 1.11 4.93 0.82
N GLU A 108 1.65 4.90 -0.40
CA GLU A 108 1.93 6.11 -1.20
C GLU A 108 0.66 6.90 -1.52
N PHE A 109 -0.42 6.21 -1.86
CA PHE A 109 -1.71 6.84 -2.12
C PHE A 109 -2.23 7.56 -0.87
N HIS A 110 -2.18 6.91 0.30
CA HIS A 110 -2.58 7.53 1.57
C HIS A 110 -1.67 8.69 1.99
N ALA A 111 -0.35 8.55 1.80
CA ALA A 111 0.58 9.65 2.07
C ALA A 111 0.26 10.88 1.21
N LYS A 112 -0.01 10.69 -0.08
CA LYS A 112 -0.46 11.76 -0.99
C LYS A 112 -1.80 12.38 -0.56
N ILE A 113 -2.75 11.58 -0.08
CA ILE A 113 -4.03 12.10 0.44
C ILE A 113 -3.78 12.95 1.68
N ILE A 114 -2.98 12.49 2.65
CA ILE A 114 -2.68 13.23 3.88
C ILE A 114 -1.96 14.54 3.57
N GLU A 115 -0.96 14.52 2.69
CA GLU A 115 -0.26 15.70 2.22
C GLU A 115 -1.24 16.71 1.61
N ASN A 116 -2.17 16.24 0.81
CA ASN A 116 -3.13 17.08 0.10
C ASN A 116 -4.30 17.55 0.97
N LEU A 117 -4.68 16.81 2.02
CA LEU A 117 -5.61 17.31 3.05
C LEU A 117 -5.00 18.48 3.82
N SER A 118 -3.67 18.54 3.92
CA SER A 118 -2.94 19.70 4.48
C SER A 118 -2.90 20.88 3.50
N PHE A 119 -3.16 20.63 2.19
CA PHE A 119 -3.16 21.62 1.12
C PHE A 119 -4.41 21.45 0.23
N PRO A 120 -5.61 21.92 0.69
CA PRO A 120 -6.88 21.74 -0.04
C PRO A 120 -6.89 22.29 -1.46
N GLU A 121 -6.06 23.29 -1.77
CA GLU A 121 -5.87 23.86 -3.08
C GLU A 121 -5.33 22.89 -4.13
N ASN A 122 -4.74 21.79 -3.69
CA ASN A 122 -4.21 20.75 -4.58
C ASN A 122 -5.28 19.75 -5.05
N PHE A 123 -6.54 19.91 -4.65
CA PHE A 123 -7.64 19.09 -5.11
C PHE A 123 -8.59 19.82 -6.03
N LYS A 124 -9.16 19.10 -6.98
CA LYS A 124 -10.30 19.57 -7.76
C LYS A 124 -11.31 18.47 -8.01
N LYS A 125 -12.57 18.91 -8.15
CA LYS A 125 -13.66 18.02 -8.53
C LYS A 125 -13.68 17.83 -10.04
N CYS A 126 -13.65 16.58 -10.50
CA CYS A 126 -13.83 16.24 -11.91
C CYS A 126 -15.28 16.55 -12.34
N THR A 127 -15.46 17.34 -13.40
CA THR A 127 -16.79 17.68 -13.93
C THR A 127 -17.48 16.53 -14.64
N GLY A 128 -16.74 15.47 -15.01
CA GLY A 128 -17.31 14.28 -15.66
C GLY A 128 -17.86 13.26 -14.66
N CYS A 129 -17.04 12.82 -13.69
CA CYS A 129 -17.43 11.76 -12.74
C CYS A 129 -17.78 12.27 -11.33
N GLY A 130 -17.64 13.57 -11.06
CA GLY A 130 -17.91 14.17 -9.75
C GLY A 130 -16.88 13.83 -8.65
N LYS A 131 -15.89 13.01 -8.92
CA LYS A 131 -14.85 12.64 -7.94
C LYS A 131 -13.92 13.81 -7.66
N VAL A 132 -13.56 13.98 -6.38
CA VAL A 132 -12.51 14.92 -5.95
C VAL A 132 -11.17 14.19 -6.08
N LEU A 133 -10.29 14.72 -6.89
CA LEU A 133 -9.01 14.13 -7.24
C LEU A 133 -7.89 15.14 -7.07
N LEU A 134 -6.69 14.63 -6.78
CA LEU A 134 -5.46 15.39 -6.74
C LEU A 134 -5.22 16.09 -8.08
N ILE A 135 -4.80 17.35 -8.05
CA ILE A 135 -4.38 18.10 -9.24
C ILE A 135 -2.95 17.67 -9.59
N ASP A 136 -2.83 16.62 -10.38
CA ASP A 136 -1.54 16.14 -10.87
C ASP A 136 -1.62 15.67 -12.33
N PRO A 137 -0.46 15.59 -13.03
CA PRO A 137 -0.41 15.15 -14.42
C PRO A 137 -0.92 13.72 -14.66
N ASP A 138 -0.98 12.86 -13.64
CA ASP A 138 -1.47 11.48 -13.77
C ASP A 138 -2.99 11.42 -13.80
N LYS A 139 -3.66 12.36 -13.15
CA LYS A 139 -5.12 12.41 -13.02
C LYS A 139 -5.76 13.35 -14.03
N PHE A 140 -5.12 14.46 -14.36
CA PHE A 140 -5.67 15.49 -15.27
C PHE A 140 -4.72 15.80 -16.42
N VAL A 141 -5.29 16.17 -17.57
CA VAL A 141 -4.50 16.67 -18.72
C VAL A 141 -4.05 18.09 -18.44
N ARG A 142 -2.79 18.41 -18.73
CA ARG A 142 -2.29 19.79 -18.64
C ARG A 142 -3.02 20.71 -19.62
N LYS A 143 -3.44 21.88 -19.14
CA LYS A 143 -4.17 22.89 -19.93
C LYS A 143 -3.72 24.29 -19.51
N SER A 144 -2.82 24.86 -20.28
CA SER A 144 -2.15 26.14 -19.97
C SER A 144 -3.08 27.33 -19.74
N ARG A 145 -4.30 27.27 -20.32
CA ARG A 145 -5.30 28.34 -20.17
C ARG A 145 -6.20 28.22 -18.97
N SER A 146 -6.07 27.14 -18.17
CA SER A 146 -6.85 26.98 -16.93
C SER A 146 -6.10 27.59 -15.73
N LYS A 147 -6.84 28.08 -14.74
CA LYS A 147 -6.29 28.77 -13.57
C LYS A 147 -5.28 27.91 -12.79
N ASP A 148 -5.52 26.61 -12.73
CA ASP A 148 -4.70 25.61 -12.05
C ASP A 148 -3.77 24.82 -13.00
N GLY A 149 -3.72 25.18 -14.27
CA GLY A 149 -2.89 24.51 -15.28
C GLY A 149 -3.39 23.15 -15.76
N PHE A 150 -4.62 22.72 -15.37
CA PHE A 150 -5.16 21.40 -15.69
C PHE A 150 -6.60 21.45 -16.20
N SER A 151 -7.00 20.40 -16.95
CA SER A 151 -8.37 20.26 -17.45
C SER A 151 -9.39 20.13 -16.31
N THR A 152 -10.66 20.44 -16.58
CA THR A 152 -11.76 20.28 -15.60
C THR A 152 -12.23 18.83 -15.48
N ARG A 153 -11.86 17.96 -16.42
CA ARG A 153 -12.19 16.54 -16.46
C ARG A 153 -10.92 15.70 -16.21
N CYS A 154 -11.07 14.63 -15.45
CA CYS A 154 -9.96 13.69 -15.27
C CYS A 154 -9.69 12.91 -16.56
N LYS A 155 -8.48 12.36 -16.69
CA LYS A 155 -8.05 11.61 -17.88
C LYS A 155 -8.97 10.43 -18.23
N ILE A 156 -9.58 9.77 -17.23
CA ILE A 156 -10.52 8.67 -17.46
C ILE A 156 -11.80 9.21 -18.16
N CYS A 157 -12.36 10.29 -17.63
CA CYS A 157 -13.56 10.91 -18.23
C CYS A 157 -13.27 11.56 -19.60
N ASP A 158 -12.06 12.09 -19.82
CA ASP A 158 -11.65 12.68 -21.08
C ASP A 158 -11.48 11.62 -22.20
N ARG A 159 -11.05 10.39 -21.82
CA ARG A 159 -10.95 9.27 -22.77
C ARG A 159 -12.29 8.67 -23.15
N ASN A 160 -13.23 8.63 -22.21
CA ASN A 160 -14.55 7.99 -22.44
C ASN A 160 -15.49 8.85 -23.31
N ASP A 161 -15.14 10.10 -23.59
CA ASP A 161 -15.91 11.01 -24.45
C ASP A 161 -15.34 11.13 -25.86
N ARG A 162 -14.28 10.41 -26.18
CA ARG A 162 -13.72 10.32 -27.54
C ARG A 162 -14.14 9.04 -28.24
#